data_732db3b9a3e8483b67a97af37c0ebf83
#
_entry.id   732db3b9a3e8483b67a97af37c0ebf83
#
_cell.length_a   1.000
_cell.length_b   1.000
_cell.length_c   1.000
_cell.angle_alpha   90.00
_cell.angle_beta   90.00
_cell.angle_gamma   90.00
#
_symmetry.space_group_name_H-M   'P 1'
#
loop_
_entity.id
_entity.type
_entity.pdbx_description
1 polymer ?
#
loop_
_entity_poly.entity_id
_entity_poly.type
_entity_poly.pdbx_seq_one_letter_code
_entity_poly.pdbx_strand_id
1 'polypeptide(L)'
;TTTTADPNLGNNTSTATMVVTDQAQLTISKVAGSSTVYAGVATTSFVIVVGNAGPSAAANVTVTDVLPAGANYVSHAASTGTVSVTGQTVTLAIASLGANATATLTVVVNFSNATSASVQVTNLASATTTTPAPTPTTPSSSVTVTIVPLADVVTTISLPSTATAGQTVVATVTFANLGTSTAANVTGTVVIGTSGGSVTATSYTFTTLGVGQTETRTITFTVPASNVTGTSTITTTTADPNLGNNTSTATM
;
A
#
# COMPACT_ATOMS: atom_id res chain seq x y z
N THR A 1 -27.30 11.43 70.16
CA THR A 1 -28.37 11.53 71.14
C THR A 1 -27.81 11.75 72.52
N THR A 2 -28.42 12.63 73.27
CA THR A 2 -28.09 12.89 74.69
C THR A 2 -29.28 12.57 75.60
N THR A 3 -29.01 12.20 76.88
CA THR A 3 -30.05 12.01 77.90
C THR A 3 -30.45 13.33 78.54
N THR A 4 -29.75 14.42 78.34
CA THR A 4 -30.02 15.77 78.73
C THR A 4 -30.90 16.43 77.64
N ALA A 5 -31.90 17.20 78.04
CA ALA A 5 -32.76 17.92 77.13
C ALA A 5 -31.90 18.87 76.24
N ASP A 6 -32.05 18.74 74.96
CA ASP A 6 -31.38 19.61 73.99
C ASP A 6 -32.44 20.54 73.37
N PRO A 7 -32.38 21.83 73.66
CA PRO A 7 -33.41 22.79 73.24
C PRO A 7 -33.29 23.14 71.71
N ASN A 8 -32.20 22.73 71.02
CA ASN A 8 -32.03 23.07 69.64
C ASN A 8 -31.66 21.82 68.78
N LEU A 9 -32.65 20.97 68.60
CA LEU A 9 -32.48 19.73 67.80
C LEU A 9 -32.09 19.98 66.30
N GLY A 10 -32.27 21.21 65.82
CA GLY A 10 -31.94 21.56 64.42
C GLY A 10 -30.43 21.56 64.11
N ASN A 11 -29.57 21.65 65.13
CA ASN A 11 -28.12 21.60 64.96
C ASN A 11 -27.52 20.19 65.19
N ASN A 12 -28.38 19.20 65.46
CA ASN A 12 -27.93 17.82 65.70
C ASN A 12 -27.65 17.02 64.43
N THR A 13 -27.92 17.60 63.26
CA THR A 13 -27.76 16.97 61.99
C THR A 13 -26.89 17.85 61.09
N SER A 14 -25.87 17.30 60.52
CA SER A 14 -25.07 17.94 59.47
C SER A 14 -25.03 17.02 58.23
N THR A 15 -25.20 17.61 57.07
CA THR A 15 -25.10 16.92 55.79
C THR A 15 -23.99 17.53 54.94
N ALA A 16 -23.25 16.69 54.24
CA ALA A 16 -22.28 17.08 53.21
C ALA A 16 -22.59 16.35 51.92
N THR A 17 -22.47 17.04 50.83
CA THR A 17 -22.64 16.46 49.49
C THR A 17 -21.33 16.56 48.73
N MET A 18 -21.01 15.51 47.97
CA MET A 18 -19.86 15.45 47.05
C MET A 18 -20.39 15.14 45.64
N VAL A 19 -19.93 15.90 44.67
CA VAL A 19 -20.22 15.61 43.26
C VAL A 19 -19.09 14.71 42.73
N VAL A 20 -19.46 13.53 42.23
CA VAL A 20 -18.57 12.62 41.55
C VAL A 20 -18.80 12.80 40.06
N THR A 21 -17.73 13.07 39.31
CA THR A 21 -17.78 13.21 37.87
C THR A 21 -17.02 12.05 37.22
N ASP A 22 -17.59 11.49 36.16
CA ASP A 22 -16.90 10.49 35.34
C ASP A 22 -15.72 11.09 34.62
N GLN A 23 -14.61 10.33 34.56
CA GLN A 23 -13.41 10.70 33.83
C GLN A 23 -12.87 9.50 33.03
N ALA A 24 -12.67 9.69 31.73
CA ALA A 24 -12.05 8.71 30.85
C ALA A 24 -10.76 9.26 30.24
N GLN A 25 -9.78 8.42 30.01
CA GLN A 25 -8.53 8.78 29.34
C GLN A 25 -8.28 7.82 28.19
N LEU A 26 -8.57 8.26 26.97
CA LEU A 26 -8.32 7.43 25.79
C LEU A 26 -6.83 7.35 25.47
N THR A 27 -6.41 6.18 25.00
CA THR A 27 -5.14 5.91 24.38
C THR A 27 -5.37 5.31 23.01
N ILE A 28 -4.43 5.48 22.08
CA ILE A 28 -4.50 4.87 20.76
C ILE A 28 -3.12 4.43 20.31
N SER A 29 -3.05 3.27 19.65
CA SER A 29 -1.86 2.81 18.93
C SER A 29 -2.26 2.30 17.56
N LYS A 30 -1.33 2.39 16.59
CA LYS A 30 -1.53 1.97 15.22
C LYS A 30 -0.28 1.28 14.68
N VAL A 31 -0.48 0.13 14.04
CA VAL A 31 0.60 -0.61 13.36
C VAL A 31 0.14 -1.06 11.97
N ALA A 32 1.08 -1.26 11.07
CA ALA A 32 0.83 -1.86 9.78
C ALA A 32 1.18 -3.35 9.79
N GLY A 33 0.42 -4.17 9.08
CA GLY A 33 0.71 -5.60 8.90
C GLY A 33 2.00 -5.84 8.09
N SER A 34 2.37 -4.89 7.23
CA SER A 34 3.66 -4.87 6.53
C SER A 34 4.14 -3.43 6.39
N SER A 35 5.45 -3.22 6.56
CA SER A 35 6.09 -1.93 6.31
C SER A 35 6.35 -1.67 4.82
N THR A 36 6.22 -2.71 3.98
CA THR A 36 6.39 -2.65 2.52
C THR A 36 5.21 -3.33 1.84
N VAL A 37 4.63 -2.66 0.85
CA VAL A 37 3.48 -3.16 0.07
C VAL A 37 3.78 -3.01 -1.41
N TYR A 38 3.59 -4.08 -2.18
CA TYR A 38 3.73 -4.05 -3.63
C TYR A 38 2.45 -3.57 -4.29
N ALA A 39 2.56 -2.54 -5.12
CA ALA A 39 1.43 -1.92 -5.77
C ALA A 39 0.71 -2.87 -6.74
N GLY A 40 -0.63 -2.89 -6.66
CA GLY A 40 -1.49 -3.69 -7.53
C GLY A 40 -1.50 -5.20 -7.25
N VAL A 41 -0.68 -5.71 -6.33
CA VAL A 41 -0.52 -7.16 -6.11
C VAL A 41 -0.90 -7.58 -4.70
N ALA A 42 -0.59 -6.78 -3.69
CA ALA A 42 -0.73 -7.16 -2.29
C ALA A 42 -1.65 -6.22 -1.51
N THR A 43 -2.30 -6.78 -0.49
CA THR A 43 -3.01 -6.01 0.55
C THR A 43 -2.12 -5.87 1.78
N THR A 44 -2.37 -4.84 2.57
CA THR A 44 -1.86 -4.72 3.94
C THR A 44 -2.99 -4.37 4.89
N SER A 45 -2.76 -4.54 6.18
CA SER A 45 -3.70 -4.13 7.21
C SER A 45 -3.14 -2.99 8.04
N PHE A 46 -4.03 -2.11 8.51
CA PHE A 46 -3.76 -1.19 9.60
C PHE A 46 -4.53 -1.68 10.81
N VAL A 47 -3.82 -2.00 11.87
CA VAL A 47 -4.41 -2.43 13.14
C VAL A 47 -4.34 -1.27 14.12
N ILE A 48 -5.51 -0.84 14.59
CA ILE A 48 -5.68 0.29 15.51
C ILE A 48 -6.25 -0.26 16.80
N VAL A 49 -5.58 0.02 17.92
CA VAL A 49 -6.06 -0.34 19.25
C VAL A 49 -6.36 0.95 20.00
N VAL A 50 -7.62 1.14 20.41
CA VAL A 50 -8.05 2.19 21.32
C VAL A 50 -8.23 1.60 22.71
N GLY A 51 -7.72 2.26 23.73
CA GLY A 51 -7.85 1.89 25.13
C GLY A 51 -8.43 3.03 25.95
N ASN A 52 -9.05 2.69 27.10
CA ASN A 52 -9.47 3.65 28.09
C ASN A 52 -8.69 3.42 29.39
N ALA A 53 -7.69 4.24 29.65
CA ALA A 53 -6.87 4.20 30.87
C ALA A 53 -7.47 5.01 32.02
N GLY A 54 -8.68 5.58 31.84
CA GLY A 54 -9.37 6.35 32.88
C GLY A 54 -10.10 5.48 33.89
N PRO A 55 -10.50 6.07 35.03
CA PRO A 55 -11.19 5.35 36.10
C PRO A 55 -12.66 5.03 35.78
N SER A 56 -13.29 5.80 34.86
CA SER A 56 -14.68 5.60 34.45
C SER A 56 -14.79 5.11 33.01
N ALA A 57 -15.95 4.58 32.65
CA ALA A 57 -16.23 4.20 31.27
C ALA A 57 -16.21 5.42 30.32
N ALA A 58 -15.59 5.27 29.17
CA ALA A 58 -15.64 6.24 28.09
C ALA A 58 -16.92 6.06 27.27
N ALA A 59 -17.78 7.08 27.24
CA ALA A 59 -19.01 7.06 26.47
C ALA A 59 -18.80 7.61 25.06
N ASN A 60 -19.53 7.04 24.08
CA ASN A 60 -19.53 7.48 22.69
C ASN A 60 -18.09 7.62 22.12
N VAL A 61 -17.29 6.57 22.26
CA VAL A 61 -15.94 6.55 21.71
C VAL A 61 -16.03 6.46 20.19
N THR A 62 -15.33 7.37 19.53
CA THR A 62 -15.21 7.40 18.06
C THR A 62 -13.74 7.30 17.68
N VAL A 63 -13.38 6.25 16.95
CA VAL A 63 -12.06 6.10 16.31
C VAL A 63 -12.20 6.48 14.84
N THR A 64 -11.36 7.39 14.37
CA THR A 64 -11.35 7.84 12.97
C THR A 64 -10.00 7.50 12.34
N ASP A 65 -10.02 6.75 11.26
CA ASP A 65 -8.86 6.41 10.42
C ASP A 65 -9.04 7.03 9.03
N VAL A 66 -8.18 7.98 8.68
CA VAL A 66 -8.18 8.61 7.36
C VAL A 66 -7.12 7.91 6.51
N LEU A 67 -7.58 7.07 5.59
CA LEU A 67 -6.69 6.30 4.70
C LEU A 67 -5.86 7.25 3.84
N PRO A 68 -4.56 6.95 3.64
CA PRO A 68 -3.67 7.80 2.86
C PRO A 68 -4.06 7.80 1.37
N ALA A 69 -3.62 8.83 0.67
CA ALA A 69 -3.82 8.91 -0.78
C ALA A 69 -3.29 7.66 -1.50
N GLY A 70 -4.07 7.16 -2.45
CA GLY A 70 -3.75 5.95 -3.21
C GLY A 70 -4.10 4.63 -2.52
N ALA A 71 -4.51 4.65 -1.24
CA ALA A 71 -5.07 3.48 -0.58
C ALA A 71 -6.51 3.24 -1.03
N ASN A 72 -6.83 2.01 -1.39
CA ASN A 72 -8.20 1.57 -1.65
C ASN A 72 -8.63 0.68 -0.48
N TYR A 73 -9.75 1.02 0.13
CA TYR A 73 -10.35 0.19 1.16
C TYR A 73 -10.79 -1.16 0.59
N VAL A 74 -10.49 -2.25 1.32
CA VAL A 74 -10.87 -3.63 0.96
C VAL A 74 -11.87 -4.19 1.95
N SER A 75 -11.53 -4.19 3.24
CA SER A 75 -12.38 -4.75 4.29
C SER A 75 -12.00 -4.20 5.67
N HIS A 76 -12.81 -4.51 6.67
CA HIS A 76 -12.51 -4.22 8.06
C HIS A 76 -12.97 -5.34 8.98
N ALA A 77 -12.43 -5.34 10.20
CA ALA A 77 -12.93 -6.10 11.34
C ALA A 77 -12.80 -5.24 12.60
N ALA A 78 -13.78 -5.34 13.50
CA ALA A 78 -13.71 -4.68 14.80
C ALA A 78 -14.04 -5.66 15.92
N SER A 79 -13.37 -5.55 17.06
CA SER A 79 -13.64 -6.41 18.24
C SER A 79 -14.96 -6.05 18.91
N THR A 80 -15.41 -4.80 18.78
CA THR A 80 -16.68 -4.27 19.31
C THR A 80 -17.05 -2.98 18.57
N GLY A 81 -18.32 -2.56 18.68
CA GLY A 81 -18.83 -1.33 18.07
C GLY A 81 -19.30 -1.54 16.62
N THR A 82 -19.57 -0.43 15.96
CA THR A 82 -20.06 -0.38 14.57
C THR A 82 -19.09 0.40 13.72
N VAL A 83 -18.72 -0.17 12.58
CA VAL A 83 -17.82 0.47 11.62
C VAL A 83 -18.62 1.04 10.45
N SER A 84 -18.28 2.26 10.04
CA SER A 84 -18.76 2.90 8.83
C SER A 84 -17.58 3.37 7.97
N VAL A 85 -17.76 3.37 6.64
CA VAL A 85 -16.76 3.82 5.67
C VAL A 85 -17.40 4.87 4.77
N THR A 86 -16.78 6.03 4.70
CA THR A 86 -17.23 7.13 3.85
C THR A 86 -16.01 7.74 3.13
N GLY A 87 -15.94 7.51 1.82
CA GLY A 87 -14.75 7.89 1.04
C GLY A 87 -13.50 7.22 1.60
N GLN A 88 -12.51 8.02 1.97
CA GLN A 88 -11.24 7.55 2.54
C GLN A 88 -11.26 7.47 4.09
N THR A 89 -12.40 7.68 4.72
CA THR A 89 -12.51 7.70 6.18
C THR A 89 -13.20 6.45 6.68
N VAL A 90 -12.54 5.71 7.56
CA VAL A 90 -13.08 4.58 8.32
C VAL A 90 -13.33 5.02 9.75
N THR A 91 -14.55 4.86 10.23
CA THR A 91 -14.97 5.29 11.57
C THR A 91 -15.49 4.10 12.36
N LEU A 92 -14.95 3.87 13.56
CA LEU A 92 -15.47 2.92 14.53
C LEU A 92 -16.18 3.68 15.66
N ALA A 93 -17.46 3.42 15.85
CA ALA A 93 -18.28 3.96 16.93
C ALA A 93 -18.51 2.89 18.01
N ILE A 94 -18.15 3.21 19.26
CA ILE A 94 -18.31 2.34 20.43
C ILE A 94 -19.16 3.09 21.44
N ALA A 95 -20.33 2.58 21.80
CA ALA A 95 -21.25 3.24 22.73
C ALA A 95 -20.62 3.46 24.12
N SER A 96 -19.87 2.47 24.62
CA SER A 96 -19.17 2.54 25.90
C SER A 96 -17.93 1.65 25.89
N LEU A 97 -16.78 2.20 26.33
CA LEU A 97 -15.53 1.47 26.53
C LEU A 97 -15.18 1.54 28.02
N GLY A 98 -15.30 0.42 28.73
CA GLY A 98 -15.06 0.34 30.17
C GLY A 98 -13.67 0.81 30.59
N ALA A 99 -13.50 1.13 31.88
CA ALA A 99 -12.20 1.43 32.46
C ALA A 99 -11.22 0.26 32.21
N ASN A 100 -10.00 0.56 31.77
CA ASN A 100 -8.95 -0.39 31.41
C ASN A 100 -9.32 -1.37 30.26
N ALA A 101 -10.42 -1.14 29.55
CA ALA A 101 -10.81 -1.92 28.40
C ALA A 101 -10.12 -1.40 27.12
N THR A 102 -10.02 -2.29 26.13
CA THR A 102 -9.50 -1.97 24.80
C THR A 102 -10.45 -2.46 23.71
N ALA A 103 -10.40 -1.80 22.56
CA ALA A 103 -11.06 -2.24 21.34
C ALA A 103 -10.08 -2.16 20.17
N THR A 104 -10.22 -3.08 19.22
CA THR A 104 -9.36 -3.17 18.04
C THR A 104 -10.18 -2.97 16.78
N LEU A 105 -9.67 -2.11 15.89
CA LEU A 105 -10.14 -1.96 14.51
C LEU A 105 -9.01 -2.40 13.58
N THR A 106 -9.29 -3.36 12.70
CA THR A 106 -8.40 -3.76 11.60
C THR A 106 -9.00 -3.28 10.29
N VAL A 107 -8.24 -2.51 9.53
CA VAL A 107 -8.62 -2.03 8.19
C VAL A 107 -7.66 -2.64 7.18
N VAL A 108 -8.19 -3.32 6.18
CA VAL A 108 -7.41 -3.90 5.07
C VAL A 108 -7.51 -2.98 3.87
N VAL A 109 -6.37 -2.67 3.28
CA VAL A 109 -6.25 -1.81 2.10
C VAL A 109 -5.34 -2.45 1.05
N ASN A 110 -5.47 -2.03 -0.20
CA ASN A 110 -4.46 -2.21 -1.23
C ASN A 110 -4.06 -0.84 -1.81
N PHE A 111 -2.97 -0.84 -2.58
CA PHE A 111 -2.49 0.33 -3.31
C PHE A 111 -2.41 -0.03 -4.79
N SER A 112 -3.32 0.51 -5.60
CA SER A 112 -3.45 0.12 -7.01
C SER A 112 -2.43 0.79 -7.93
N ASN A 113 -1.93 1.95 -7.56
CA ASN A 113 -1.05 2.74 -8.42
C ASN A 113 0.21 3.15 -7.66
N ALA A 114 1.35 2.61 -8.09
CA ALA A 114 2.62 3.21 -7.80
C ALA A 114 3.13 3.91 -9.06
N THR A 115 3.77 5.04 -8.88
CA THR A 115 4.69 5.62 -9.85
C THR A 115 5.83 4.64 -10.11
N SER A 116 6.75 4.97 -11.02
CA SER A 116 7.94 4.14 -11.26
C SER A 116 8.95 4.12 -10.10
N ALA A 117 8.71 4.87 -9.03
CA ALA A 117 9.55 4.94 -7.83
C ALA A 117 8.74 4.60 -6.57
N SER A 118 9.41 4.04 -5.57
CA SER A 118 8.81 3.77 -4.26
C SER A 118 8.37 5.05 -3.56
N VAL A 119 7.20 5.01 -2.92
CA VAL A 119 6.60 6.14 -2.21
C VAL A 119 6.29 5.74 -0.78
N GLN A 120 6.59 6.61 0.18
CA GLN A 120 6.16 6.45 1.56
C GLN A 120 4.81 7.13 1.77
N VAL A 121 3.88 6.43 2.39
CA VAL A 121 2.58 6.96 2.80
C VAL A 121 2.39 6.74 4.30
N THR A 122 1.85 7.76 4.97
CA THR A 122 1.57 7.73 6.41
C THR A 122 0.07 7.68 6.62
N ASN A 123 -0.39 6.70 7.40
CA ASN A 123 -1.78 6.57 7.81
C ASN A 123 -1.93 6.99 9.27
N LEU A 124 -2.84 7.95 9.54
CA LEU A 124 -3.12 8.54 10.84
C LEU A 124 -4.50 8.12 11.34
N ALA A 125 -4.58 7.69 12.59
CA ALA A 125 -5.84 7.48 13.29
C ALA A 125 -5.91 8.33 14.56
N SER A 126 -7.13 8.70 14.96
CA SER A 126 -7.42 9.45 16.19
C SER A 126 -8.62 8.85 16.91
N ALA A 127 -8.76 9.16 18.21
CA ALA A 127 -9.90 8.74 19.01
C ALA A 127 -10.45 9.89 19.84
N THR A 128 -11.79 9.91 20.02
CA THR A 128 -12.51 10.89 20.85
C THR A 128 -13.54 10.19 21.70
N THR A 129 -13.97 10.85 22.79
CA THR A 129 -15.08 10.41 23.66
C THR A 129 -15.84 11.63 24.18
N THR A 130 -17.10 11.45 24.58
CA THR A 130 -17.89 12.49 25.24
C THR A 130 -17.63 12.54 26.73
N THR A 131 -17.04 11.52 27.35
CA THR A 131 -16.64 11.54 28.76
C THR A 131 -15.43 12.47 28.95
N PRO A 132 -15.47 13.43 29.89
CA PRO A 132 -14.35 14.32 30.16
C PRO A 132 -13.05 13.56 30.48
N ALA A 133 -11.92 14.07 30.01
CA ALA A 133 -10.60 13.53 30.33
C ALA A 133 -9.90 14.43 31.37
N PRO A 134 -9.12 13.86 32.30
CA PRO A 134 -8.29 14.63 33.21
C PRO A 134 -7.28 15.54 32.51
N THR A 135 -6.76 15.06 31.40
CA THR A 135 -5.94 15.82 30.46
C THR A 135 -6.66 15.83 29.11
N PRO A 136 -7.30 16.96 28.72
CA PRO A 136 -8.02 17.04 27.46
C PRO A 136 -7.05 16.91 26.28
N THR A 137 -6.99 15.73 25.68
CA THR A 137 -6.19 15.45 24.47
C THR A 137 -7.03 14.59 23.53
N THR A 138 -6.86 14.80 22.23
CA THR A 138 -7.33 13.87 21.22
C THR A 138 -6.16 12.94 20.87
N PRO A 139 -6.11 11.72 21.43
CA PRO A 139 -5.01 10.82 21.15
C PRO A 139 -5.00 10.45 19.67
N SER A 140 -3.82 10.43 19.09
CA SER A 140 -3.60 10.04 17.70
C SER A 140 -2.37 9.14 17.58
N SER A 141 -2.36 8.30 16.56
CA SER A 141 -1.25 7.41 16.24
C SER A 141 -1.14 7.24 14.74
N SER A 142 0.07 7.18 14.22
CA SER A 142 0.33 7.01 12.81
C SER A 142 1.33 5.91 12.54
N VAL A 143 1.27 5.35 11.33
CA VAL A 143 2.25 4.39 10.82
C VAL A 143 2.55 4.71 9.36
N THR A 144 3.82 4.57 8.96
CA THR A 144 4.28 4.76 7.60
C THR A 144 4.54 3.42 6.94
N VAL A 145 4.08 3.26 5.69
CA VAL A 145 4.38 2.12 4.83
C VAL A 145 5.02 2.59 3.53
N THR A 146 5.90 1.77 2.96
CA THR A 146 6.54 2.01 1.67
C THR A 146 5.79 1.24 0.59
N ILE A 147 5.28 1.95 -0.41
CA ILE A 147 4.65 1.38 -1.60
C ILE A 147 5.73 1.19 -2.66
N VAL A 148 5.94 -0.04 -3.07
CA VAL A 148 6.96 -0.42 -4.08
C VAL A 148 6.26 -0.72 -5.41
N PRO A 149 6.61 -0.02 -6.50
CA PRO A 149 6.09 -0.33 -7.83
C PRO A 149 6.61 -1.68 -8.32
N LEU A 150 5.77 -2.41 -9.09
CA LEU A 150 6.15 -3.62 -9.79
C LEU A 150 5.88 -3.47 -11.29
N ALA A 151 6.93 -3.57 -12.09
CA ALA A 151 6.87 -3.77 -13.53
C ALA A 151 6.99 -5.25 -13.87
N ASP A 152 6.65 -5.61 -15.09
CA ASP A 152 6.91 -6.91 -15.73
C ASP A 152 7.25 -6.59 -17.18
N VAL A 153 8.54 -6.28 -17.43
CA VAL A 153 8.98 -5.92 -18.77
C VAL A 153 9.28 -7.18 -19.56
N VAL A 154 8.70 -7.29 -20.74
CA VAL A 154 8.82 -8.45 -21.61
C VAL A 154 9.31 -8.04 -22.99
N THR A 155 10.10 -8.90 -23.63
CA THR A 155 10.50 -8.71 -25.01
C THR A 155 10.19 -9.94 -25.85
N THR A 156 9.89 -9.71 -27.14
CA THR A 156 9.82 -10.76 -28.16
C THR A 156 10.62 -10.35 -29.38
N ILE A 157 11.21 -11.32 -30.06
CA ILE A 157 11.85 -11.12 -31.37
C ILE A 157 11.32 -12.15 -32.35
N SER A 158 11.08 -11.75 -33.58
CA SER A 158 10.73 -12.63 -34.69
C SER A 158 11.63 -12.36 -35.90
N LEU A 159 12.05 -13.44 -36.55
CA LEU A 159 12.76 -13.44 -37.78
C LEU A 159 11.90 -14.10 -38.88
N PRO A 160 12.10 -13.83 -40.17
CA PRO A 160 11.51 -14.63 -41.24
C PRO A 160 11.83 -16.11 -41.07
N SER A 161 10.90 -16.98 -41.45
CA SER A 161 11.10 -18.44 -41.34
C SER A 161 12.19 -18.98 -42.25
N THR A 162 12.44 -18.31 -43.39
CA THR A 162 13.47 -18.63 -44.38
C THR A 162 13.93 -17.39 -45.08
N ALA A 163 15.20 -17.38 -45.50
CA ALA A 163 15.75 -16.37 -46.40
C ALA A 163 17.00 -16.92 -47.15
N THR A 164 17.39 -16.26 -48.23
CA THR A 164 18.58 -16.61 -48.98
C THR A 164 19.76 -15.72 -48.58
N ALA A 165 20.95 -16.27 -48.53
CA ALA A 165 22.17 -15.49 -48.28
C ALA A 165 22.27 -14.30 -49.24
N GLY A 166 22.62 -13.12 -48.72
CA GLY A 166 22.61 -11.85 -49.44
C GLY A 166 21.27 -11.12 -49.51
N GLN A 167 20.17 -11.77 -49.14
CA GLN A 167 18.84 -11.11 -49.08
C GLN A 167 18.78 -10.13 -47.92
N THR A 168 18.15 -8.99 -48.15
CA THR A 168 17.79 -8.05 -47.07
C THR A 168 16.46 -8.44 -46.47
N VAL A 169 16.42 -8.63 -45.15
CA VAL A 169 15.22 -9.03 -44.37
C VAL A 169 15.01 -8.12 -43.19
N VAL A 170 13.82 -8.24 -42.57
CA VAL A 170 13.42 -7.44 -41.41
C VAL A 170 13.15 -8.36 -40.22
N ALA A 171 13.79 -8.11 -39.11
CA ALA A 171 13.44 -8.62 -37.81
C ALA A 171 12.42 -7.66 -37.15
N THR A 172 11.44 -8.22 -36.45
CA THR A 172 10.50 -7.44 -35.65
C THR A 172 10.72 -7.76 -34.15
N VAL A 173 10.82 -6.72 -33.34
CA VAL A 173 11.02 -6.81 -31.90
C VAL A 173 9.93 -6.02 -31.20
N THR A 174 9.37 -6.60 -30.13
CA THR A 174 8.46 -5.88 -29.25
C THR A 174 9.04 -5.76 -27.84
N PHE A 175 8.80 -4.64 -27.17
CA PHE A 175 9.10 -4.37 -25.78
C PHE A 175 7.78 -3.96 -25.12
N ALA A 176 7.36 -4.66 -24.07
CA ALA A 176 6.10 -4.37 -23.40
C ALA A 176 6.29 -4.38 -21.88
N ASN A 177 5.35 -3.73 -21.16
CA ASN A 177 5.24 -3.79 -19.70
C ASN A 177 3.88 -4.38 -19.34
N LEU A 178 3.87 -5.61 -18.84
CA LEU A 178 2.70 -6.35 -18.38
C LEU A 178 2.45 -6.18 -16.88
N GLY A 179 3.33 -5.46 -16.18
CA GLY A 179 3.27 -5.23 -14.74
C GLY A 179 2.15 -4.27 -14.32
N THR A 180 2.00 -4.10 -13.01
CA THR A 180 0.98 -3.25 -12.39
C THR A 180 1.43 -1.79 -12.22
N SER A 181 2.70 -1.48 -12.48
CA SER A 181 3.28 -0.15 -12.36
C SER A 181 4.08 0.21 -13.61
N THR A 182 4.29 1.51 -13.82
CA THR A 182 5.14 2.01 -14.91
C THR A 182 6.59 1.57 -14.72
N ALA A 183 7.20 0.99 -15.75
CA ALA A 183 8.62 0.70 -15.79
C ALA A 183 9.41 1.97 -16.11
N ALA A 184 10.48 2.24 -15.34
CA ALA A 184 11.36 3.39 -15.55
C ALA A 184 12.71 2.97 -16.12
N ASN A 185 13.35 3.87 -16.89
CA ASN A 185 14.67 3.68 -17.46
C ASN A 185 14.79 2.32 -18.16
N VAL A 186 13.86 2.05 -19.07
CA VAL A 186 13.80 0.79 -19.80
C VAL A 186 14.84 0.79 -20.90
N THR A 187 15.65 -0.28 -20.97
CA THR A 187 16.61 -0.51 -22.03
C THR A 187 16.34 -1.85 -22.69
N GLY A 188 16.04 -1.82 -23.98
CA GLY A 188 15.93 -2.99 -24.84
C GLY A 188 17.19 -3.11 -25.69
N THR A 189 17.81 -4.29 -25.75
CA THR A 189 18.93 -4.58 -26.66
C THR A 189 18.57 -5.72 -27.56
N VAL A 190 18.98 -5.61 -28.82
CA VAL A 190 18.80 -6.65 -29.84
C VAL A 190 20.13 -6.95 -30.51
N VAL A 191 20.48 -8.21 -30.52
CA VAL A 191 21.65 -8.73 -31.23
C VAL A 191 21.20 -9.75 -32.25
N ILE A 192 21.51 -9.53 -33.51
CA ILE A 192 21.35 -10.51 -34.59
C ILE A 192 22.74 -10.97 -34.99
N GLY A 193 22.99 -12.25 -34.93
CA GLY A 193 24.32 -12.81 -35.14
C GLY A 193 24.28 -14.22 -35.69
N THR A 194 25.47 -14.74 -35.92
CA THR A 194 25.75 -16.12 -36.34
C THR A 194 26.70 -16.75 -35.33
N SER A 195 27.01 -18.03 -35.48
CA SER A 195 28.05 -18.68 -34.68
C SER A 195 29.45 -18.04 -34.85
N GLY A 196 29.64 -17.23 -35.91
CA GLY A 196 30.90 -16.52 -36.19
C GLY A 196 30.97 -15.08 -35.72
N GLY A 197 29.87 -14.54 -35.13
CA GLY A 197 29.86 -13.17 -34.62
C GLY A 197 28.54 -12.42 -34.86
N SER A 198 28.51 -11.17 -34.42
CA SER A 198 27.37 -10.28 -34.58
C SER A 198 27.23 -9.76 -36.01
N VAL A 199 26.02 -9.83 -36.56
CA VAL A 199 25.66 -9.19 -37.84
C VAL A 199 25.22 -7.75 -37.61
N THR A 200 24.38 -7.54 -36.57
CA THR A 200 23.94 -6.21 -36.11
C THR A 200 23.60 -6.25 -34.63
N ALA A 201 23.85 -5.14 -33.96
CA ALA A 201 23.42 -4.94 -32.56
C ALA A 201 22.83 -3.53 -32.42
N THR A 202 21.71 -3.42 -31.77
CA THR A 202 20.98 -2.16 -31.58
C THR A 202 20.44 -2.07 -30.15
N SER A 203 20.49 -0.88 -29.57
CA SER A 203 19.91 -0.59 -28.25
C SER A 203 18.83 0.46 -28.39
N TYR A 204 17.75 0.29 -27.65
CA TYR A 204 16.62 1.19 -27.53
C TYR A 204 16.45 1.58 -26.09
N THR A 205 16.23 2.88 -25.83
CA THR A 205 15.97 3.39 -24.48
C THR A 205 14.63 4.09 -24.44
N PHE A 206 13.88 3.83 -23.35
CA PHE A 206 12.62 4.49 -23.07
C PHE A 206 12.74 5.06 -21.65
N THR A 207 12.42 6.34 -21.48
CA THR A 207 12.38 6.95 -20.15
C THR A 207 11.39 6.20 -19.25
N THR A 208 10.24 5.85 -19.82
CA THR A 208 9.22 5.03 -19.17
C THR A 208 8.52 4.13 -20.17
N LEU A 209 7.99 3.00 -19.66
CA LEU A 209 7.07 2.12 -20.38
C LEU A 209 5.86 1.90 -19.47
N GLY A 210 4.71 2.50 -19.85
CA GLY A 210 3.47 2.47 -19.05
C GLY A 210 2.89 1.06 -18.92
N VAL A 211 1.97 0.89 -17.97
CA VAL A 211 1.23 -0.36 -17.80
C VAL A 211 0.47 -0.71 -19.08
N GLY A 212 0.67 -1.92 -19.60
CA GLY A 212 0.07 -2.41 -20.85
C GLY A 212 0.65 -1.77 -22.12
N GLN A 213 1.62 -0.86 -22.02
CA GLN A 213 2.26 -0.25 -23.18
C GLN A 213 3.15 -1.27 -23.90
N THR A 214 3.10 -1.24 -25.22
CA THR A 214 3.94 -2.04 -26.12
C THR A 214 4.60 -1.14 -27.16
N GLU A 215 5.91 -1.30 -27.33
CA GLU A 215 6.71 -0.62 -28.32
C GLU A 215 7.26 -1.63 -29.34
N THR A 216 7.02 -1.39 -30.62
CA THR A 216 7.51 -2.26 -31.71
C THR A 216 8.64 -1.56 -32.45
N ARG A 217 9.69 -2.31 -32.74
CA ARG A 217 10.83 -1.87 -33.54
C ARG A 217 11.14 -2.88 -34.64
N THR A 218 11.68 -2.39 -35.75
CA THR A 218 12.13 -3.22 -36.84
C THR A 218 13.63 -3.01 -37.09
N ILE A 219 14.33 -4.08 -37.42
CA ILE A 219 15.75 -4.07 -37.71
C ILE A 219 15.93 -4.74 -39.08
N THR A 220 16.50 -3.99 -40.03
CA THR A 220 16.82 -4.50 -41.35
C THR A 220 18.27 -4.97 -41.38
N PHE A 221 18.52 -6.16 -41.89
CA PHE A 221 19.86 -6.70 -42.02
C PHE A 221 20.00 -7.58 -43.26
N THR A 222 21.24 -7.79 -43.73
CA THR A 222 21.53 -8.70 -44.83
C THR A 222 21.87 -10.08 -44.27
N VAL A 223 21.20 -11.11 -44.80
CA VAL A 223 21.36 -12.50 -44.39
C VAL A 223 22.73 -13.03 -44.75
N PRO A 224 23.55 -13.50 -43.79
CA PRO A 224 24.84 -14.13 -44.07
C PRO A 224 24.68 -15.56 -44.63
N ALA A 225 25.75 -16.17 -45.04
CA ALA A 225 25.77 -17.55 -45.58
C ALA A 225 25.76 -18.62 -44.45
N SER A 226 25.10 -18.34 -43.33
CA SER A 226 25.00 -19.23 -42.16
C SER A 226 23.73 -18.94 -41.39
N ASN A 227 23.29 -19.89 -40.55
CA ASN A 227 22.12 -19.70 -39.69
C ASN A 227 22.25 -18.45 -38.82
N VAL A 228 21.16 -17.74 -38.69
CA VAL A 228 21.06 -16.49 -37.95
C VAL A 228 20.25 -16.73 -36.66
N THR A 229 20.75 -16.19 -35.56
CA THR A 229 20.04 -16.12 -34.30
C THR A 229 19.84 -14.65 -33.91
N GLY A 230 18.60 -14.27 -33.65
CA GLY A 230 18.25 -12.98 -33.05
C GLY A 230 18.01 -13.18 -31.55
N THR A 231 18.60 -12.34 -30.73
CA THR A 231 18.36 -12.28 -29.27
C THR A 231 17.94 -10.88 -28.92
N SER A 232 16.81 -10.75 -28.23
CA SER A 232 16.35 -9.50 -27.64
C SER A 232 16.35 -9.63 -26.11
N THR A 233 16.84 -8.60 -25.43
CA THR A 233 16.77 -8.49 -23.96
C THR A 233 16.17 -7.15 -23.58
N ILE A 234 15.50 -7.09 -22.42
CA ILE A 234 14.93 -5.86 -21.85
C ILE A 234 15.27 -5.78 -20.38
N THR A 235 15.53 -4.57 -19.90
CA THR A 235 15.80 -4.28 -18.48
C THR A 235 15.09 -3.00 -18.05
N THR A 236 14.83 -2.85 -16.75
CA THR A 236 14.25 -1.65 -16.14
C THR A 236 14.84 -1.43 -14.75
N THR A 237 14.77 -0.19 -14.24
CA THR A 237 15.14 0.12 -12.85
C THR A 237 13.98 -0.09 -11.88
N THR A 238 12.74 -0.22 -12.35
CA THR A 238 11.58 -0.63 -11.54
C THR A 238 11.71 -2.12 -11.24
N ALA A 239 11.35 -2.54 -10.02
CA ALA A 239 11.38 -3.96 -9.65
C ALA A 239 10.55 -4.81 -10.63
N ASP A 240 11.17 -5.82 -11.20
CA ASP A 240 10.57 -6.79 -12.11
C ASP A 240 10.81 -8.19 -11.56
N PRO A 241 9.77 -8.86 -11.02
CA PRO A 241 9.92 -10.17 -10.42
C PRO A 241 9.98 -11.32 -11.44
N ASN A 242 9.64 -11.07 -12.71
CA ASN A 242 9.55 -12.09 -13.76
C ASN A 242 10.67 -11.97 -14.80
N LEU A 243 11.90 -12.08 -14.38
CA LEU A 243 13.07 -11.95 -15.26
C LEU A 243 13.14 -13.02 -16.36
N GLY A 244 12.32 -14.08 -16.28
CA GLY A 244 12.31 -15.18 -17.26
C GLY A 244 11.79 -14.77 -18.65
N ASN A 245 10.98 -13.71 -18.76
CA ASN A 245 10.43 -13.18 -20.01
C ASN A 245 11.20 -11.97 -20.55
N ASN A 246 12.26 -11.56 -19.87
CA ASN A 246 13.09 -10.41 -20.24
C ASN A 246 14.08 -10.73 -21.37
N THR A 247 14.09 -11.95 -21.86
CA THR A 247 14.90 -12.39 -22.99
C THR A 247 14.08 -13.23 -23.95
N SER A 248 14.25 -12.96 -25.24
CA SER A 248 13.61 -13.71 -26.32
C SER A 248 14.63 -14.02 -27.42
N THR A 249 14.53 -15.20 -28.01
CA THR A 249 15.38 -15.64 -29.11
C THR A 249 14.54 -16.15 -30.27
N ALA A 250 15.03 -15.90 -31.49
CA ALA A 250 14.51 -16.46 -32.73
C ALA A 250 15.67 -16.91 -33.62
N THR A 251 15.45 -17.96 -34.39
CA THR A 251 16.45 -18.51 -35.36
C THR A 251 15.88 -18.58 -36.76
N MET A 252 16.73 -18.41 -37.74
CA MET A 252 16.44 -18.53 -39.16
C MET A 252 17.53 -19.28 -39.86
#